data_3c71f65248f2bf9d9a72186b8abdc64d
#
_entry.id   3c71f65248f2bf9d9a72186b8abdc64d
#
_cell.length_a   1.000
_cell.length_b   1.000
_cell.length_c   1.000
_cell.angle_alpha   90.00
_cell.angle_beta   90.00
_cell.angle_gamma   90.00
#
_symmetry.space_group_name_H-M   'P 1'
#
loop_
_entity.id
_entity.type
_entity.pdbx_description
1 polymer ?
#
loop_
_entity_poly.entity_id
_entity_poly.type
_entity_poly.pdbx_seq_one_letter_code
_entity_poly.pdbx_strand_id
1 'polypeptide(L)'
;MSTAEPLVLGIESSCDETGVGIVRGTELLTNTVSSSMEQHVRFGGVIPEIASRAHLEAFVPTVREALAAADVTLADVDAIAVTSGPGLAGALMVGVAAAKALAVATGTPLYAVNHLVAHVGVGLLDGDGSLPEDLGALLVSGGHTEILAVGEITEDVRLLGATIDDAAGEAYDKVARLLGLAYPGGPAIDRAAKGGNPEAFRFPRGLTAGKYMGSAEHPGRHRYDMSFSGLKTAVARVVEAFEAAGQPVPVADVAASFQESVVDVISRKTVLACTCLLYTSPSPRDVEESRMPSSA
;
A
#
# COMPACT_ATOMS: atom_id res chain seq x y z
N MET A 1 18.27 34.07 5.53
CA MET A 1 17.84 32.69 5.33
C MET A 1 16.98 32.73 4.07
N SER A 2 17.29 31.92 3.07
CA SER A 2 16.55 31.86 1.80
C SER A 2 15.10 31.46 2.10
N THR A 3 14.14 32.21 1.55
CA THR A 3 12.69 31.91 1.62
C THR A 3 12.26 30.88 0.56
N ALA A 4 13.23 30.28 -0.13
CA ALA A 4 12.95 29.25 -1.10
C ALA A 4 12.65 27.92 -0.40
N GLU A 5 11.61 27.23 -0.84
CA GLU A 5 11.27 25.91 -0.36
C GLU A 5 12.38 24.88 -0.67
N PRO A 6 12.67 23.93 0.24
CA PRO A 6 13.77 23.01 0.07
C PRO A 6 13.55 22.08 -1.14
N LEU A 7 14.63 21.79 -1.85
CA LEU A 7 14.67 20.80 -2.92
C LEU A 7 15.07 19.44 -2.33
N VAL A 8 14.18 18.47 -2.40
CA VAL A 8 14.36 17.13 -1.82
C VAL A 8 14.45 16.07 -2.90
N LEU A 9 15.50 15.24 -2.84
CA LEU A 9 15.65 14.04 -3.66
C LEU A 9 15.14 12.84 -2.87
N GLY A 10 14.03 12.23 -3.32
CA GLY A 10 13.45 11.01 -2.74
C GLY A 10 13.90 9.76 -3.47
N ILE A 11 14.25 8.70 -2.71
CA ILE A 11 14.71 7.42 -3.24
C ILE A 11 13.82 6.30 -2.69
N GLU A 12 13.23 5.50 -3.60
CA GLU A 12 12.40 4.35 -3.29
C GLU A 12 12.96 3.08 -3.91
N SER A 13 13.11 2.03 -3.11
CA SER A 13 13.58 0.71 -3.56
C SER A 13 13.03 -0.44 -2.72
N SER A 14 11.82 -0.30 -2.17
CA SER A 14 11.29 -1.27 -1.18
C SER A 14 10.86 -2.61 -1.76
N CYS A 15 10.56 -2.69 -3.07
CA CYS A 15 10.05 -3.92 -3.70
C CYS A 15 10.73 -4.20 -5.04
N ASP A 16 10.08 -3.94 -6.17
CA ASP A 16 10.54 -4.27 -7.52
C ASP A 16 10.73 -3.04 -8.44
N GLU A 17 10.45 -1.86 -7.92
CA GLU A 17 10.63 -0.60 -8.64
C GLU A 17 11.71 0.25 -7.99
N THR A 18 12.62 0.80 -8.81
CA THR A 18 13.56 1.82 -8.40
C THR A 18 12.96 3.17 -8.75
N GLY A 19 12.51 3.90 -7.74
CA GLY A 19 11.90 5.22 -7.88
C GLY A 19 12.86 6.32 -7.44
N VAL A 20 12.89 7.43 -8.19
CA VAL A 20 13.55 8.68 -7.81
C VAL A 20 12.60 9.84 -8.08
N GLY A 21 12.16 10.49 -7.01
CA GLY A 21 11.34 11.70 -7.06
C GLY A 21 12.14 12.93 -6.66
N ILE A 22 11.86 14.08 -7.28
CA ILE A 22 12.40 15.37 -6.86
C ILE A 22 11.24 16.32 -6.63
N VAL A 23 11.18 16.89 -5.44
CA VAL A 23 10.14 17.83 -5.03
C VAL A 23 10.75 19.14 -4.52
N ARG A 24 10.03 20.24 -4.72
CA ARG A 24 10.33 21.54 -4.10
C ARG A 24 9.15 21.92 -3.22
N GLY A 25 9.32 21.84 -1.91
CA GLY A 25 8.19 21.91 -1.00
C GLY A 25 7.16 20.82 -1.31
N THR A 26 5.97 21.21 -1.75
CA THR A 26 4.89 20.30 -2.20
C THR A 26 4.78 20.18 -3.73
N GLU A 27 5.63 20.88 -4.50
CA GLU A 27 5.65 20.79 -5.96
C GLU A 27 6.47 19.58 -6.41
N LEU A 28 5.84 18.66 -7.14
CA LEU A 28 6.52 17.54 -7.78
C LEU A 28 7.21 17.99 -9.08
N LEU A 29 8.53 18.02 -9.10
CA LEU A 29 9.32 18.36 -10.30
C LEU A 29 9.48 17.17 -11.22
N THR A 30 9.72 15.97 -10.66
CA THR A 30 9.82 14.73 -11.44
C THR A 30 9.55 13.51 -10.57
N ASN A 31 9.06 12.43 -11.23
CA ASN A 31 8.94 11.09 -10.68
C ASN A 31 9.44 10.10 -11.75
N THR A 32 10.65 9.61 -11.59
CA THR A 32 11.29 8.66 -12.52
C THR A 32 11.29 7.27 -11.90
N VAL A 33 10.79 6.28 -12.63
CA VAL A 33 10.64 4.91 -12.14
C VAL A 33 11.25 3.93 -13.14
N SER A 34 12.08 3.02 -12.66
CA SER A 34 12.58 1.85 -13.39
C SER A 34 12.04 0.58 -12.75
N SER A 35 11.17 -0.15 -13.46
CA SER A 35 10.53 -1.37 -12.96
C SER A 35 11.31 -2.61 -13.40
N SER A 36 11.46 -3.57 -12.47
CA SER A 36 11.99 -4.91 -12.74
C SER A 36 10.88 -5.97 -12.91
N MET A 37 9.62 -5.55 -12.98
CA MET A 37 8.45 -6.43 -13.02
C MET A 37 8.56 -7.52 -14.10
N GLU A 38 9.03 -7.19 -15.29
CA GLU A 38 9.19 -8.16 -16.39
C GLU A 38 10.09 -9.35 -16.02
N GLN A 39 11.10 -9.13 -15.18
CA GLN A 39 12.02 -10.17 -14.71
C GLN A 39 11.33 -11.13 -13.75
N HIS A 40 10.23 -10.71 -13.11
CA HIS A 40 9.48 -11.45 -12.10
C HIS A 40 8.29 -12.23 -12.68
N VAL A 41 7.74 -11.83 -13.83
CA VAL A 41 6.55 -12.43 -14.47
C VAL A 41 6.63 -13.96 -14.54
N ARG A 42 7.77 -14.50 -14.96
CA ARG A 42 7.97 -15.96 -15.09
C ARG A 42 7.90 -16.72 -13.76
N PHE A 43 8.05 -16.05 -12.63
CA PHE A 43 7.98 -16.65 -11.29
C PHE A 43 6.61 -16.45 -10.64
N GLY A 44 5.76 -15.60 -11.21
CA GLY A 44 4.42 -15.29 -10.68
C GLY A 44 4.45 -14.54 -9.36
N GLY A 45 5.48 -13.71 -9.13
CA GLY A 45 5.66 -12.89 -7.93
C GLY A 45 7.09 -12.37 -7.83
N VAL A 46 7.31 -11.37 -6.97
CA VAL A 46 8.62 -10.72 -6.81
C VAL A 46 9.62 -11.66 -6.14
N ILE A 47 10.79 -11.83 -6.77
CA ILE A 47 11.92 -12.59 -6.22
C ILE A 47 12.91 -11.60 -5.60
N PRO A 48 13.12 -11.63 -4.27
CA PRO A 48 13.91 -10.61 -3.57
C PRO A 48 15.34 -10.43 -4.09
N GLU A 49 16.02 -11.52 -4.47
CA GLU A 49 17.39 -11.47 -5.01
C GLU A 49 17.43 -10.78 -6.38
N ILE A 50 16.46 -11.06 -7.25
CA ILE A 50 16.35 -10.44 -8.57
C ILE A 50 16.07 -8.94 -8.41
N ALA A 51 15.12 -8.57 -7.53
CA ALA A 51 14.81 -7.18 -7.24
C ALA A 51 16.06 -6.40 -6.75
N SER A 52 16.80 -6.97 -5.78
CA SER A 52 18.00 -6.33 -5.24
C SER A 52 19.07 -6.09 -6.31
N ARG A 53 19.27 -7.04 -7.24
CA ARG A 53 20.21 -6.89 -8.36
C ARG A 53 19.73 -5.83 -9.37
N ALA A 54 18.43 -5.84 -9.68
CA ALA A 54 17.84 -4.85 -10.58
C ALA A 54 17.99 -3.42 -10.05
N HIS A 55 17.81 -3.21 -8.74
CA HIS A 55 18.05 -1.90 -8.11
C HIS A 55 19.50 -1.43 -8.26
N LEU A 56 20.49 -2.31 -8.13
CA LEU A 56 21.91 -1.94 -8.32
C LEU A 56 22.17 -1.44 -9.73
N GLU A 57 21.56 -2.07 -10.73
CA GLU A 57 21.74 -1.71 -12.15
C GLU A 57 20.96 -0.44 -12.51
N ALA A 58 19.72 -0.30 -11.97
CA ALA A 58 18.83 0.79 -12.29
C ALA A 58 19.13 2.10 -11.55
N PHE A 59 19.71 2.06 -10.35
CA PHE A 59 19.82 3.22 -9.47
C PHE A 59 20.48 4.43 -10.11
N VAL A 60 21.71 4.26 -10.63
CA VAL A 60 22.46 5.39 -11.22
C VAL A 60 21.79 5.97 -12.46
N PRO A 61 21.31 5.17 -13.42
CA PRO A 61 20.52 5.68 -14.54
C PRO A 61 19.28 6.46 -14.10
N THR A 62 18.50 5.94 -13.17
CA THR A 62 17.25 6.58 -12.69
C THR A 62 17.51 7.91 -11.99
N VAL A 63 18.57 7.99 -11.15
CA VAL A 63 18.97 9.26 -10.53
C VAL A 63 19.37 10.31 -11.58
N ARG A 64 20.16 9.92 -12.58
CA ARG A 64 20.58 10.83 -13.64
C ARG A 64 19.41 11.35 -14.48
N GLU A 65 18.49 10.46 -14.79
CA GLU A 65 17.28 10.81 -15.54
C GLU A 65 16.39 11.77 -14.72
N ALA A 66 16.19 11.50 -13.43
CA ALA A 66 15.41 12.36 -12.55
C ALA A 66 16.01 13.77 -12.44
N LEU A 67 17.33 13.89 -12.22
CA LEU A 67 18.01 15.17 -12.16
C LEU A 67 17.90 15.95 -13.48
N ALA A 68 18.07 15.27 -14.61
CA ALA A 68 17.91 15.88 -15.93
C ALA A 68 16.48 16.33 -16.21
N ALA A 69 15.48 15.52 -15.83
CA ALA A 69 14.06 15.85 -16.02
C ALA A 69 13.61 17.04 -15.16
N ALA A 70 14.19 17.21 -13.96
CA ALA A 70 13.92 18.34 -13.08
C ALA A 70 14.77 19.59 -13.39
N ASP A 71 15.71 19.50 -14.36
CA ASP A 71 16.68 20.54 -14.68
C ASP A 71 17.49 21.02 -13.45
N VAL A 72 17.95 20.08 -12.63
CA VAL A 72 18.74 20.32 -11.43
C VAL A 72 19.97 19.43 -11.35
N THR A 73 20.91 19.76 -10.46
CA THR A 73 22.09 18.96 -10.16
C THR A 73 22.08 18.48 -8.71
N LEU A 74 22.94 17.52 -8.35
CA LEU A 74 23.10 17.09 -6.95
C LEU A 74 23.54 18.22 -6.00
N ALA A 75 24.19 19.25 -6.54
CA ALA A 75 24.62 20.41 -5.74
C ALA A 75 23.43 21.33 -5.35
N ASP A 76 22.30 21.23 -6.04
CA ASP A 76 21.10 22.01 -5.78
C ASP A 76 20.20 21.34 -4.74
N VAL A 77 20.48 20.07 -4.39
CA VAL A 77 19.65 19.26 -3.46
C VAL A 77 19.92 19.66 -2.02
N ASP A 78 18.89 20.11 -1.30
CA ASP A 78 18.94 20.51 0.09
C ASP A 78 18.82 19.33 1.07
N ALA A 79 18.10 18.27 0.67
CA ALA A 79 17.91 17.08 1.48
C ALA A 79 17.72 15.81 0.62
N ILE A 80 18.16 14.68 1.15
CA ILE A 80 17.91 13.35 0.57
C ILE A 80 16.97 12.60 1.49
N ALA A 81 15.88 12.06 0.93
CA ALA A 81 14.96 11.16 1.61
C ALA A 81 15.08 9.76 1.03
N VAL A 82 15.02 8.72 1.86
CA VAL A 82 15.07 7.33 1.38
C VAL A 82 14.12 6.45 2.15
N THR A 83 13.39 5.59 1.44
CA THR A 83 12.56 4.57 2.07
C THR A 83 13.44 3.57 2.83
N SER A 84 13.20 3.49 4.15
CA SER A 84 13.95 2.64 5.08
C SER A 84 13.19 1.39 5.51
N GLY A 85 11.90 1.30 5.19
CA GLY A 85 11.00 0.19 5.49
C GLY A 85 9.54 0.64 5.63
N PRO A 86 8.60 -0.34 5.65
CA PRO A 86 8.79 -1.76 5.37
C PRO A 86 9.11 -2.05 3.90
N GLY A 87 9.62 -3.26 3.61
CA GLY A 87 9.93 -3.72 2.26
C GLY A 87 10.89 -4.93 2.26
N LEU A 88 11.29 -5.35 1.08
CA LEU A 88 12.27 -6.43 0.90
C LEU A 88 13.64 -5.98 1.39
N ALA A 89 14.20 -6.67 2.40
CA ALA A 89 15.43 -6.25 3.08
C ALA A 89 16.60 -6.00 2.12
N GLY A 90 16.81 -6.88 1.12
CA GLY A 90 17.88 -6.73 0.13
C GLY A 90 17.67 -5.52 -0.79
N ALA A 91 16.43 -5.26 -1.19
CA ALA A 91 16.06 -4.13 -2.03
C ALA A 91 16.23 -2.79 -1.26
N LEU A 92 15.69 -2.71 -0.04
CA LEU A 92 15.87 -1.55 0.85
C LEU A 92 17.36 -1.25 1.11
N MET A 93 18.20 -2.28 1.32
CA MET A 93 19.63 -2.08 1.55
C MET A 93 20.31 -1.37 0.40
N VAL A 94 19.92 -1.63 -0.86
CA VAL A 94 20.51 -0.96 -2.04
C VAL A 94 20.20 0.53 -2.01
N GLY A 95 18.92 0.91 -1.87
CA GLY A 95 18.50 2.31 -1.82
C GLY A 95 19.12 3.07 -0.65
N VAL A 96 19.07 2.48 0.57
CA VAL A 96 19.63 3.09 1.78
C VAL A 96 21.15 3.26 1.69
N ALA A 97 21.87 2.26 1.16
CA ALA A 97 23.32 2.36 1.00
C ALA A 97 23.70 3.45 -0.03
N ALA A 98 22.96 3.50 -1.15
CA ALA A 98 23.18 4.53 -2.17
C ALA A 98 22.86 5.94 -1.65
N ALA A 99 21.75 6.11 -0.93
CA ALA A 99 21.38 7.39 -0.31
C ALA A 99 22.43 7.86 0.71
N LYS A 100 22.95 6.96 1.55
CA LYS A 100 24.04 7.26 2.48
C LYS A 100 25.31 7.69 1.75
N ALA A 101 25.67 7.00 0.66
CA ALA A 101 26.85 7.35 -0.13
C ALA A 101 26.71 8.75 -0.76
N LEU A 102 25.54 9.06 -1.32
CA LEU A 102 25.23 10.39 -1.85
C LEU A 102 25.30 11.46 -0.76
N ALA A 103 24.64 11.25 0.37
CA ALA A 103 24.61 12.20 1.49
C ALA A 103 26.02 12.52 2.00
N VAL A 104 26.87 11.50 2.15
CA VAL A 104 28.28 11.70 2.57
C VAL A 104 29.09 12.44 1.50
N ALA A 105 28.89 12.10 0.22
CA ALA A 105 29.65 12.71 -0.88
C ALA A 105 29.30 14.18 -1.12
N THR A 106 28.04 14.56 -0.89
CA THR A 106 27.53 15.93 -1.12
C THR A 106 27.49 16.77 0.16
N GLY A 107 27.58 16.16 1.34
CA GLY A 107 27.35 16.82 2.63
C GLY A 107 25.88 17.13 2.90
N THR A 108 24.95 16.51 2.18
CA THR A 108 23.50 16.76 2.23
C THR A 108 22.86 15.97 3.37
N PRO A 109 21.91 16.53 4.15
CA PRO A 109 21.16 15.82 5.17
C PRO A 109 20.38 14.62 4.59
N LEU A 110 20.35 13.50 5.36
CA LEU A 110 19.66 12.27 4.97
C LEU A 110 18.52 11.97 5.94
N TYR A 111 17.33 11.71 5.38
CA TYR A 111 16.13 11.37 6.14
C TYR A 111 15.63 9.98 5.76
N ALA A 112 15.32 9.19 6.79
CA ALA A 112 14.68 7.89 6.63
C ALA A 112 13.16 8.06 6.58
N VAL A 113 12.50 7.46 5.59
CA VAL A 113 11.05 7.56 5.38
C VAL A 113 10.43 6.17 5.48
N ASN A 114 9.27 6.10 6.14
CA ASN A 114 8.47 4.89 6.15
C ASN A 114 7.69 4.77 4.82
N HIS A 115 7.81 3.62 4.16
CA HIS A 115 7.16 3.34 2.86
C HIS A 115 5.64 3.58 2.87
N LEU A 116 4.94 3.15 3.92
CA LEU A 116 3.49 3.28 4.03
C LEU A 116 3.07 4.73 4.28
N VAL A 117 3.85 5.45 5.09
CA VAL A 117 3.66 6.89 5.31
C VAL A 117 3.90 7.67 4.02
N ALA A 118 4.89 7.27 3.21
CA ALA A 118 5.14 7.88 1.91
C ALA A 118 3.93 7.71 0.96
N HIS A 119 3.27 6.55 0.95
CA HIS A 119 2.04 6.36 0.18
C HIS A 119 0.92 7.32 0.58
N VAL A 120 0.76 7.61 1.87
CA VAL A 120 -0.21 8.61 2.35
C VAL A 120 0.24 10.02 1.98
N GLY A 121 1.55 10.28 2.10
CA GLY A 121 2.17 11.58 1.82
C GLY A 121 2.03 12.07 0.38
N VAL A 122 1.78 11.16 -0.57
CA VAL A 122 1.49 11.54 -1.97
C VAL A 122 0.31 12.52 -2.05
N GLY A 123 -0.68 12.41 -1.15
CA GLY A 123 -1.80 13.35 -1.08
C GLY A 123 -1.39 14.81 -0.81
N LEU A 124 -0.19 15.07 -0.27
CA LEU A 124 0.36 16.42 -0.09
C LEU A 124 0.80 17.07 -1.41
N LEU A 125 1.08 16.26 -2.44
CA LEU A 125 1.48 16.75 -3.76
C LEU A 125 0.29 17.14 -4.63
N ASP A 126 -0.94 16.75 -4.21
CA ASP A 126 -2.18 17.06 -4.89
C ASP A 126 -2.89 18.23 -4.18
N GLY A 127 -3.48 19.14 -4.94
CA GLY A 127 -4.29 20.23 -4.40
C GLY A 127 -3.48 21.34 -3.73
N ASP A 128 -3.81 21.67 -2.48
CA ASP A 128 -3.23 22.79 -1.72
C ASP A 128 -2.05 22.41 -0.82
N GLY A 129 -1.57 21.15 -0.92
CA GLY A 129 -0.46 20.66 -0.10
C GLY A 129 -0.86 20.33 1.33
N SER A 130 -2.13 20.11 1.62
CA SER A 130 -2.64 19.71 2.93
C SER A 130 -3.29 18.33 2.89
N LEU A 131 -3.28 17.64 4.04
CA LEU A 131 -4.08 16.44 4.26
C LEU A 131 -5.31 16.80 5.10
N PRO A 132 -6.44 16.09 4.91
CA PRO A 132 -7.59 16.23 5.80
C PRO A 132 -7.23 15.96 7.26
N GLU A 133 -7.86 16.66 8.19
CA GLU A 133 -7.82 16.33 9.61
C GLU A 133 -8.50 14.95 9.84
N ASP A 134 -8.02 14.18 10.83
CA ASP A 134 -8.56 12.86 11.17
C ASP A 134 -8.61 11.88 9.97
N LEU A 135 -7.54 11.85 9.18
CA LEU A 135 -7.45 11.02 7.98
C LEU A 135 -7.34 9.53 8.33
N GLY A 136 -8.20 8.71 7.74
CA GLY A 136 -8.01 7.26 7.64
C GLY A 136 -7.44 6.90 6.28
N ALA A 137 -6.37 6.12 6.24
CA ALA A 137 -5.79 5.64 4.99
C ALA A 137 -5.92 4.12 4.89
N LEU A 138 -6.44 3.64 3.76
CA LEU A 138 -6.46 2.24 3.38
C LEU A 138 -5.40 1.99 2.31
N LEU A 139 -4.39 1.21 2.64
CA LEU A 139 -3.35 0.78 1.70
C LEU A 139 -3.64 -0.65 1.25
N VAL A 140 -3.76 -0.86 -0.06
CA VAL A 140 -4.01 -2.18 -0.67
C VAL A 140 -3.05 -2.38 -1.83
N SER A 141 -2.13 -3.33 -1.68
CA SER A 141 -1.11 -3.62 -2.70
C SER A 141 -0.78 -5.11 -2.75
N GLY A 142 0.23 -5.47 -3.54
CA GLY A 142 0.79 -6.83 -3.59
C GLY A 142 1.50 -7.23 -2.30
N GLY A 143 2.08 -6.29 -1.56
CA GLY A 143 2.83 -6.55 -0.33
C GLY A 143 2.13 -6.16 0.96
N HIS A 144 1.20 -5.21 0.90
CA HIS A 144 0.56 -4.63 2.07
C HIS A 144 -0.96 -4.54 1.92
N THR A 145 -1.67 -4.78 3.03
CA THR A 145 -3.09 -4.48 3.15
C THR A 145 -3.32 -4.00 4.58
N GLU A 146 -3.41 -2.69 4.75
CA GLU A 146 -3.35 -2.03 6.06
C GLU A 146 -4.32 -0.87 6.14
N ILE A 147 -4.80 -0.61 7.35
CA ILE A 147 -5.64 0.54 7.70
C ILE A 147 -4.84 1.39 8.69
N LEU A 148 -4.57 2.63 8.32
CA LEU A 148 -3.85 3.61 9.13
C LEU A 148 -4.79 4.70 9.62
N ALA A 149 -4.57 5.18 10.83
CA ALA A 149 -5.06 6.47 11.29
C ALA A 149 -3.92 7.49 11.19
N VAL A 150 -4.19 8.62 10.60
CA VAL A 150 -3.19 9.65 10.34
C VAL A 150 -3.68 10.95 10.99
N GLY A 151 -3.00 11.34 12.07
CA GLY A 151 -3.09 12.69 12.62
C GLY A 151 -2.08 13.59 11.90
N GLU A 152 -0.96 13.87 12.52
CA GLU A 152 0.15 14.53 11.82
C GLU A 152 1.03 13.48 11.12
N ILE A 153 1.20 13.63 9.80
CA ILE A 153 1.88 12.62 8.97
C ILE A 153 3.34 12.38 9.38
N THR A 154 3.98 13.36 10.00
CA THR A 154 5.38 13.27 10.45
C THR A 154 5.54 12.59 11.82
N GLU A 155 4.51 12.63 12.67
CA GLU A 155 4.61 12.25 14.08
C GLU A 155 3.52 11.30 14.58
N ASP A 156 2.30 11.34 14.00
CA ASP A 156 1.15 10.56 14.48
C ASP A 156 0.52 9.75 13.36
N VAL A 157 1.21 8.69 12.93
CA VAL A 157 0.63 7.67 12.05
C VAL A 157 0.53 6.35 12.79
N ARG A 158 -0.70 5.86 12.98
CA ARG A 158 -0.99 4.66 13.78
C ARG A 158 -1.57 3.56 12.92
N LEU A 159 -0.99 2.37 13.00
CA LEU A 159 -1.57 1.16 12.41
C LEU A 159 -2.80 0.74 13.22
N LEU A 160 -3.98 0.72 12.59
CA LEU A 160 -5.23 0.24 13.18
C LEU A 160 -5.43 -1.24 12.94
N GLY A 161 -5.16 -1.72 11.74
CA GLY A 161 -5.28 -3.12 11.38
C GLY A 161 -4.51 -3.43 10.11
N ALA A 162 -4.10 -4.69 9.98
CA ALA A 162 -3.36 -5.20 8.84
C ALA A 162 -3.84 -6.58 8.45
N THR A 163 -3.43 -7.06 7.28
CA THR A 163 -3.52 -8.50 7.01
C THR A 163 -2.58 -9.27 7.95
N ILE A 164 -3.07 -10.39 8.48
CA ILE A 164 -2.26 -11.27 9.35
C ILE A 164 -1.56 -12.38 8.57
N ASP A 165 -1.81 -12.46 7.27
CA ASP A 165 -1.26 -13.47 6.36
C ASP A 165 -0.98 -12.85 4.98
N ASP A 166 -1.56 -13.38 3.90
CA ASP A 166 -1.37 -12.83 2.57
C ASP A 166 -1.92 -11.40 2.46
N ALA A 167 -1.22 -10.51 1.75
CA ALA A 167 -1.81 -9.25 1.31
C ALA A 167 -2.93 -9.52 0.27
N ALA A 168 -3.84 -8.55 0.12
CA ALA A 168 -4.94 -8.72 -0.84
C ALA A 168 -4.41 -8.93 -2.27
N GLY A 169 -3.46 -8.12 -2.73
CA GLY A 169 -2.86 -8.28 -4.05
C GLY A 169 -2.14 -9.61 -4.23
N GLU A 170 -1.43 -10.08 -3.19
CA GLU A 170 -0.81 -11.42 -3.18
C GLU A 170 -1.86 -12.53 -3.32
N ALA A 171 -3.02 -12.38 -2.65
CA ALA A 171 -4.12 -13.32 -2.79
C ALA A 171 -4.67 -13.33 -4.23
N TYR A 172 -4.79 -12.14 -4.87
CA TYR A 172 -5.16 -12.03 -6.29
C TYR A 172 -4.16 -12.73 -7.20
N ASP A 173 -2.86 -12.56 -7.00
CA ASP A 173 -1.82 -13.20 -7.80
C ASP A 173 -1.88 -14.74 -7.67
N LYS A 174 -2.04 -15.24 -6.44
CA LYS A 174 -2.18 -16.67 -6.16
C LYS A 174 -3.42 -17.28 -6.80
N VAL A 175 -4.56 -16.59 -6.76
CA VAL A 175 -5.83 -17.06 -7.36
C VAL A 175 -5.78 -16.94 -8.87
N ALA A 176 -5.24 -15.87 -9.44
CA ALA A 176 -5.05 -15.73 -10.88
C ALA A 176 -4.26 -16.91 -11.45
N ARG A 177 -3.16 -17.30 -10.78
CA ARG A 177 -2.37 -18.47 -11.18
C ARG A 177 -3.17 -19.77 -11.13
N LEU A 178 -4.02 -19.97 -10.10
CA LEU A 178 -4.90 -21.16 -10.01
C LEU A 178 -5.92 -21.21 -11.16
N LEU A 179 -6.37 -20.06 -11.63
CA LEU A 179 -7.34 -19.95 -12.73
C LEU A 179 -6.67 -19.90 -14.11
N GLY A 180 -5.34 -20.04 -14.20
CA GLY A 180 -4.59 -19.97 -15.46
C GLY A 180 -4.56 -18.56 -16.08
N LEU A 181 -4.77 -17.51 -15.28
CA LEU A 181 -4.75 -16.11 -15.70
C LEU A 181 -3.34 -15.52 -15.65
N ALA A 182 -3.15 -14.39 -16.34
CA ALA A 182 -1.88 -13.70 -16.43
C ALA A 182 -1.49 -13.01 -15.10
N TYR A 183 -0.20 -12.75 -14.94
CA TYR A 183 0.37 -11.87 -13.91
C TYR A 183 0.51 -10.44 -14.49
N PRO A 184 0.27 -9.38 -13.71
CA PRO A 184 -0.20 -9.37 -12.30
C PRO A 184 -1.68 -9.78 -12.17
N GLY A 185 -1.99 -10.48 -11.06
CA GLY A 185 -3.27 -11.14 -10.85
C GLY A 185 -4.44 -10.17 -10.65
N GLY A 186 -4.22 -9.02 -10.02
CA GLY A 186 -5.27 -8.02 -9.79
C GLY A 186 -6.03 -7.64 -11.06
N PRO A 187 -5.36 -7.04 -12.06
CA PRO A 187 -5.98 -6.68 -13.34
C PRO A 187 -6.53 -7.89 -14.12
N ALA A 188 -5.90 -9.06 -13.97
CA ALA A 188 -6.33 -10.27 -14.67
C ALA A 188 -7.65 -10.82 -14.09
N ILE A 189 -7.77 -10.89 -12.77
CA ILE A 189 -9.00 -11.28 -12.07
C ILE A 189 -10.12 -10.27 -12.35
N ASP A 190 -9.84 -8.95 -12.26
CA ASP A 190 -10.84 -7.92 -12.53
C ASP A 190 -11.44 -8.06 -13.95
N ARG A 191 -10.58 -8.30 -14.94
CA ARG A 191 -11.07 -8.54 -16.32
C ARG A 191 -11.88 -9.84 -16.42
N ALA A 192 -11.42 -10.91 -15.78
CA ALA A 192 -12.11 -12.22 -15.83
C ALA A 192 -13.45 -12.18 -15.10
N ALA A 193 -13.57 -11.40 -14.03
CA ALA A 193 -14.78 -11.23 -13.24
C ALA A 193 -15.90 -10.49 -13.97
N LYS A 194 -15.57 -9.73 -15.04
CA LYS A 194 -16.57 -9.00 -15.83
C LYS A 194 -17.55 -9.97 -16.48
N GLY A 195 -18.81 -9.85 -16.11
CA GLY A 195 -19.88 -10.73 -16.57
C GLY A 195 -20.06 -12.02 -15.77
N GLY A 196 -19.23 -12.29 -14.76
CA GLY A 196 -19.39 -13.38 -13.80
C GLY A 196 -20.43 -13.06 -12.73
N ASN A 197 -20.98 -14.10 -12.11
CA ASN A 197 -21.90 -13.98 -10.99
C ASN A 197 -21.12 -13.97 -9.66
N PRO A 198 -21.11 -12.85 -8.89
CA PRO A 198 -20.40 -12.76 -7.62
C PRO A 198 -20.98 -13.64 -6.51
N GLU A 199 -22.20 -14.16 -6.68
CA GLU A 199 -22.88 -15.03 -5.72
C GLU A 199 -22.79 -16.53 -6.10
N ALA A 200 -22.13 -16.88 -7.21
CA ALA A 200 -22.03 -18.26 -7.67
C ALA A 200 -21.31 -19.17 -6.67
N PHE A 201 -20.31 -18.64 -5.99
CA PHE A 201 -19.52 -19.37 -4.99
C PHE A 201 -19.45 -18.62 -3.68
N ARG A 202 -19.66 -19.31 -2.56
CA ARG A 202 -19.51 -18.76 -1.22
C ARG A 202 -18.09 -18.96 -0.71
N PHE A 203 -17.22 -18.00 -0.94
CA PHE A 203 -15.88 -18.00 -0.37
C PHE A 203 -15.83 -17.41 1.06
N PRO A 204 -14.85 -17.81 1.89
CA PRO A 204 -14.74 -17.34 3.26
C PRO A 204 -14.40 -15.84 3.33
N ARG A 205 -14.94 -15.16 4.35
CA ARG A 205 -14.58 -13.79 4.72
C ARG A 205 -13.74 -13.85 5.99
N GLY A 206 -12.42 -13.81 5.83
CA GLY A 206 -11.49 -13.95 6.94
C GLY A 206 -11.71 -12.89 8.03
N LEU A 207 -11.68 -13.31 9.30
CA LEU A 207 -11.75 -12.45 10.48
C LEU A 207 -12.99 -11.53 10.60
N THR A 208 -14.08 -11.79 9.85
CA THR A 208 -15.33 -10.99 9.91
C THR A 208 -16.36 -11.50 10.90
N ALA A 209 -16.17 -12.67 11.50
CA ALA A 209 -17.09 -13.21 12.50
C ALA A 209 -17.06 -12.38 13.79
N GLY A 210 -18.21 -12.33 14.51
CA GLY A 210 -18.38 -11.53 15.73
C GLY A 210 -17.31 -11.78 16.81
N LYS A 211 -16.81 -13.01 16.95
CA LYS A 211 -15.73 -13.33 17.90
C LYS A 211 -14.40 -12.61 17.61
N TYR A 212 -14.17 -12.19 16.37
CA TYR A 212 -12.97 -11.45 15.95
C TYR A 212 -13.18 -9.93 15.96
N MET A 213 -14.37 -9.50 15.58
CA MET A 213 -14.72 -8.08 15.50
C MET A 213 -15.12 -7.49 16.85
N GLY A 214 -15.81 -8.27 17.69
CA GLY A 214 -16.32 -7.81 18.97
C GLY A 214 -17.42 -6.74 18.82
N SER A 215 -17.63 -5.97 19.88
CA SER A 215 -18.51 -4.79 19.92
C SER A 215 -17.71 -3.51 20.15
N ALA A 216 -18.37 -2.36 20.20
CA ALA A 216 -17.72 -1.09 20.58
C ALA A 216 -17.19 -1.14 22.03
N GLU A 217 -17.96 -1.72 22.95
CA GLU A 217 -17.60 -1.83 24.37
C GLU A 217 -16.57 -2.94 24.65
N HIS A 218 -16.58 -4.01 23.84
CA HIS A 218 -15.67 -5.15 23.97
C HIS A 218 -15.07 -5.46 22.60
N PRO A 219 -14.04 -4.70 22.16
CA PRO A 219 -13.42 -4.89 20.86
C PRO A 219 -12.74 -6.25 20.77
N GLY A 220 -12.99 -6.98 19.68
CA GLY A 220 -12.34 -8.25 19.40
C GLY A 220 -10.85 -8.06 19.05
N ARG A 221 -10.05 -9.09 19.31
CA ARG A 221 -8.60 -9.06 19.09
C ARG A 221 -8.20 -8.67 17.65
N HIS A 222 -9.01 -9.07 16.66
CA HIS A 222 -8.77 -8.82 15.23
C HIS A 222 -9.83 -7.88 14.65
N ARG A 223 -10.22 -6.86 15.42
CA ARG A 223 -11.32 -5.96 15.05
C ARG A 223 -11.14 -5.35 13.68
N TYR A 224 -9.93 -4.91 13.36
CA TYR A 224 -9.57 -4.26 12.09
C TYR A 224 -8.66 -5.12 11.22
N ASP A 225 -8.13 -6.23 11.73
CA ASP A 225 -7.25 -7.10 10.97
C ASP A 225 -8.00 -7.88 9.89
N MET A 226 -7.29 -8.23 8.82
CA MET A 226 -7.78 -8.96 7.67
C MET A 226 -7.04 -10.29 7.50
N SER A 227 -7.62 -11.23 6.74
CA SER A 227 -6.98 -12.50 6.39
C SER A 227 -7.49 -12.98 5.04
N PHE A 228 -6.59 -13.33 4.14
CA PHE A 228 -6.90 -13.75 2.78
C PHE A 228 -6.33 -15.12 2.40
N SER A 229 -5.42 -15.72 3.19
CA SER A 229 -4.79 -17.03 2.88
C SER A 229 -5.80 -18.17 2.73
N GLY A 230 -6.91 -18.12 3.46
CA GLY A 230 -8.00 -19.09 3.34
C GLY A 230 -8.74 -19.07 2.01
N LEU A 231 -8.73 -17.93 1.30
CA LEU A 231 -9.38 -17.78 0.00
C LEU A 231 -8.71 -18.63 -1.08
N LYS A 232 -7.38 -18.62 -1.14
CA LYS A 232 -6.62 -19.46 -2.09
C LYS A 232 -7.02 -20.93 -1.97
N THR A 233 -7.09 -21.45 -0.73
CA THR A 233 -7.46 -22.87 -0.50
C THR A 233 -8.92 -23.15 -0.89
N ALA A 234 -9.82 -22.18 -0.64
CA ALA A 234 -11.22 -22.33 -1.02
C ALA A 234 -11.41 -22.34 -2.55
N VAL A 235 -10.72 -21.46 -3.26
CA VAL A 235 -10.72 -21.44 -4.74
C VAL A 235 -10.10 -22.70 -5.31
N ALA A 236 -8.95 -23.16 -4.77
CA ALA A 236 -8.30 -24.39 -5.21
C ALA A 236 -9.25 -25.61 -5.15
N ARG A 237 -10.02 -25.74 -4.04
CA ARG A 237 -11.02 -26.83 -3.90
C ARG A 237 -12.13 -26.75 -4.93
N VAL A 238 -12.55 -25.55 -5.32
CA VAL A 238 -13.55 -25.37 -6.39
C VAL A 238 -12.98 -25.80 -7.73
N VAL A 239 -11.77 -25.36 -8.08
CA VAL A 239 -11.07 -25.74 -9.31
C VAL A 239 -10.90 -27.27 -9.38
N GLU A 240 -10.36 -27.89 -8.34
CA GLU A 240 -10.16 -29.33 -8.21
C GLU A 240 -11.47 -30.12 -8.38
N ALA A 241 -12.58 -29.62 -7.84
CA ALA A 241 -13.89 -30.27 -7.96
C ALA A 241 -14.41 -30.29 -9.42
N PHE A 242 -14.24 -29.17 -10.15
CA PHE A 242 -14.61 -29.12 -11.58
C PHE A 242 -13.71 -30.01 -12.43
N GLU A 243 -12.40 -30.02 -12.18
CA GLU A 243 -11.43 -30.88 -12.87
C GLU A 243 -11.74 -32.37 -12.63
N ALA A 244 -12.00 -32.75 -11.38
CA ALA A 244 -12.36 -34.13 -11.02
C ALA A 244 -13.69 -34.58 -11.68
N ALA A 245 -14.61 -33.65 -11.90
CA ALA A 245 -15.88 -33.90 -12.61
C ALA A 245 -15.72 -33.91 -14.15
N GLY A 246 -14.54 -33.60 -14.68
CA GLY A 246 -14.29 -33.42 -16.12
C GLY A 246 -15.05 -32.25 -16.71
N GLN A 247 -15.40 -31.25 -15.92
CA GLN A 247 -16.15 -30.06 -16.32
C GLN A 247 -15.20 -28.84 -16.43
N PRO A 248 -15.46 -27.90 -17.35
CA PRO A 248 -14.69 -26.69 -17.43
C PRO A 248 -14.95 -25.81 -16.20
N VAL A 249 -13.87 -25.24 -15.63
CA VAL A 249 -13.96 -24.28 -14.51
C VAL A 249 -14.69 -23.03 -14.99
N PRO A 250 -15.76 -22.56 -14.31
CA PRO A 250 -16.44 -21.31 -14.65
C PRO A 250 -15.62 -20.10 -14.15
N VAL A 251 -14.52 -19.79 -14.87
CA VAL A 251 -13.49 -18.82 -14.45
C VAL A 251 -14.09 -17.46 -14.12
N ALA A 252 -15.07 -16.96 -14.91
CA ALA A 252 -15.69 -15.67 -14.67
C ALA A 252 -16.44 -15.62 -13.32
N ASP A 253 -17.23 -16.66 -13.02
CA ASP A 253 -18.00 -16.74 -11.79
C ASP A 253 -17.09 -16.93 -10.56
N VAL A 254 -16.04 -17.75 -10.70
CA VAL A 254 -15.05 -17.94 -9.63
C VAL A 254 -14.29 -16.64 -9.34
N ALA A 255 -13.85 -15.93 -10.39
CA ALA A 255 -13.16 -14.65 -10.27
C ALA A 255 -14.07 -13.58 -9.62
N ALA A 256 -15.33 -13.46 -10.07
CA ALA A 256 -16.29 -12.53 -9.51
C ALA A 256 -16.60 -12.81 -8.03
N SER A 257 -16.86 -14.09 -7.69
CA SER A 257 -17.14 -14.48 -6.30
C SER A 257 -15.92 -14.32 -5.36
N PHE A 258 -14.71 -14.54 -5.88
CA PHE A 258 -13.45 -14.29 -5.16
C PHE A 258 -13.29 -12.80 -4.89
N GLN A 259 -13.40 -11.96 -5.93
CA GLN A 259 -13.28 -10.50 -5.83
C GLN A 259 -14.30 -9.92 -4.84
N GLU A 260 -15.56 -10.33 -4.91
CA GLU A 260 -16.61 -9.96 -3.96
C GLU A 260 -16.22 -10.29 -2.51
N SER A 261 -15.60 -11.46 -2.31
CA SER A 261 -15.18 -11.87 -0.95
C SER A 261 -14.05 -11.01 -0.38
N VAL A 262 -13.10 -10.60 -1.21
CA VAL A 262 -12.01 -9.69 -0.80
C VAL A 262 -12.55 -8.30 -0.52
N VAL A 263 -13.38 -7.77 -1.43
CA VAL A 263 -13.99 -6.43 -1.29
C VAL A 263 -14.85 -6.34 -0.04
N ASP A 264 -15.66 -7.37 0.26
CA ASP A 264 -16.50 -7.43 1.45
C ASP A 264 -15.66 -7.36 2.75
N VAL A 265 -14.53 -8.11 2.82
CA VAL A 265 -13.63 -8.05 3.99
C VAL A 265 -13.02 -6.66 4.15
N ILE A 266 -12.42 -6.12 3.09
CA ILE A 266 -11.76 -4.81 3.13
C ILE A 266 -12.76 -3.71 3.50
N SER A 267 -13.90 -3.65 2.81
CA SER A 267 -14.92 -2.61 3.04
C SER A 267 -15.46 -2.65 4.47
N ARG A 268 -15.81 -3.82 5.01
CA ARG A 268 -16.30 -3.94 6.38
C ARG A 268 -15.29 -3.48 7.42
N LYS A 269 -14.03 -3.87 7.25
CA LYS A 269 -12.95 -3.50 8.18
C LYS A 269 -12.64 -2.00 8.11
N THR A 270 -12.58 -1.44 6.90
CA THR A 270 -12.31 -0.01 6.71
C THR A 270 -13.45 0.86 7.24
N VAL A 271 -14.71 0.53 6.92
CA VAL A 271 -15.86 1.28 7.43
C VAL A 271 -15.91 1.22 8.96
N LEU A 272 -15.64 0.05 9.55
CA LEU A 272 -15.60 -0.08 11.02
C LEU A 272 -14.48 0.78 11.63
N ALA A 273 -13.29 0.83 11.01
CA ALA A 273 -12.19 1.64 11.49
C ALA A 273 -12.51 3.14 11.38
N CYS A 274 -13.03 3.60 10.25
CA CYS A 274 -13.46 4.99 10.06
C CYS A 274 -14.53 5.41 11.07
N THR A 275 -15.54 4.56 11.30
CA THR A 275 -16.60 4.84 12.27
C THR A 275 -16.04 4.99 13.68
N CYS A 276 -15.06 4.16 14.07
CA CYS A 276 -14.44 4.26 15.38
C CYS A 276 -13.54 5.49 15.52
N LEU A 277 -12.85 5.92 14.47
CA LEU A 277 -12.05 7.14 14.48
C LEU A 277 -12.92 8.40 14.65
N LEU A 278 -14.04 8.47 13.93
CA LEU A 278 -15.00 9.57 14.06
C LEU A 278 -15.65 9.67 15.44
N TYR A 279 -15.78 8.54 16.15
CA TYR A 279 -16.32 8.52 17.51
C TYR A 279 -15.30 8.88 18.60
N THR A 280 -14.01 8.81 18.31
CA THR A 280 -12.93 9.09 19.27
C THR A 280 -12.42 10.53 19.20
N SER A 281 -12.70 11.25 18.13
CA SER A 281 -12.45 12.69 18.03
C SER A 281 -13.69 13.43 18.50
N PRO A 282 -13.60 14.29 19.54
CA PRO A 282 -14.72 15.14 19.91
C PRO A 282 -15.06 16.03 18.71
N SER A 283 -16.30 15.92 18.24
CA SER A 283 -16.80 16.81 17.20
C SER A 283 -16.64 18.25 17.67
N PRO A 284 -16.32 19.23 16.79
CA PRO A 284 -16.36 20.63 17.14
C PRO A 284 -17.69 21.05 17.80
N ARG A 285 -18.79 20.37 17.49
CA ARG A 285 -20.10 20.55 18.16
C ARG A 285 -20.11 20.10 19.60
N ASP A 286 -19.41 19.00 19.93
CA ASP A 286 -19.34 18.48 21.31
C ASP A 286 -18.55 19.43 22.23
N VAL A 287 -17.61 20.21 21.67
CA VAL A 287 -16.86 21.23 22.40
C VAL A 287 -17.68 22.51 22.62
N GLU A 288 -18.60 22.84 21.71
CA GLU A 288 -19.51 24.00 21.87
C GLU A 288 -20.61 23.73 22.90
N GLU A 289 -21.19 22.52 22.94
CA GLU A 289 -22.20 22.15 23.95
C GLU A 289 -21.62 22.12 25.36
N SER A 290 -20.34 21.76 25.54
CA SER A 290 -19.68 21.80 26.85
C SER A 290 -19.34 23.21 27.37
N ARG A 291 -19.51 24.25 26.55
CA ARG A 291 -19.26 25.66 26.89
C ARG A 291 -20.51 26.47 27.18
N MET A 292 -21.71 25.88 27.14
CA MET A 292 -22.92 26.58 27.59
C MET A 292 -22.88 26.73 29.11
N PRO A 293 -22.92 27.96 29.66
CA PRO A 293 -23.02 28.15 31.09
C PRO A 293 -24.36 27.60 31.56
N SER A 294 -24.30 26.74 32.58
CA SER A 294 -25.50 26.34 33.33
C SER A 294 -26.18 27.60 33.85
N SER A 295 -27.28 28.01 33.23
CA SER A 295 -28.11 29.07 33.73
C SER A 295 -28.67 28.62 35.09
N ALA A 296 -28.27 29.38 36.09
CA ALA A 296 -28.83 29.30 37.45
C ALA A 296 -30.34 29.64 37.46
#